data_1cbddf3bd39825b66db68bc79a06dbfd
#
_entry.id   1cbddf3bd39825b66db68bc79a06dbfd
#
_cell.length_a   1.000
_cell.length_b   1.000
_cell.length_c   1.000
_cell.angle_alpha   90.00
_cell.angle_beta   90.00
_cell.angle_gamma   90.00
#
_symmetry.space_group_name_H-M   'P 1'
#
loop_
_entity.id
_entity.type
_entity.pdbx_description
1 polymer ?
#
loop_
_entity_poly.entity_id
_entity_poly.type
_entity_poly.pdbx_seq_one_letter_code
_entity_poly.pdbx_strand_id
1 'polypeptide(L)'
;MRLPMNTSLATLKPSGIRRINALAAQHPGCIALALGEPDFPTPDVISAEVTASLNRGDTHYPPNNGRPALREALSTYMGEAGLSFSADEVILTDGATEALSATFMAMLNPGDEVIIPTPAFGLYESIVVANHAKAVFLDTELAQFQIDEEALRACVTPATKAIVICSPNNPTGCILNAVSLDAVARVAEQAGIYVVCDDVYNRLVYVDGYERFAQRHPELREQTVIIESFSKPWAMTGWRLGWLAAATPVIAEIAKAHQYLVS
;
A
#
# COMPACT_ATOMS: atom_id res chain seq x y z
N MET A 1 -40.58 0.13 4.45
CA MET A 1 -39.48 -0.45 3.65
C MET A 1 -38.17 0.06 4.25
N ARG A 2 -37.17 -0.82 4.48
CA ARG A 2 -35.88 -0.41 5.04
C ARG A 2 -35.02 0.26 3.94
N LEU A 3 -34.37 1.37 4.26
CA LEU A 3 -33.46 2.03 3.32
C LEU A 3 -32.24 1.14 3.01
N PRO A 4 -31.70 1.19 1.79
CA PRO A 4 -30.51 0.43 1.43
C PRO A 4 -29.29 0.94 2.21
N MET A 5 -28.34 0.04 2.46
CA MET A 5 -27.00 0.41 2.93
C MET A 5 -26.20 1.07 1.80
N ASN A 6 -24.90 1.36 2.03
CA ASN A 6 -24.01 1.95 1.01
C ASN A 6 -24.03 1.12 -0.29
N THR A 7 -24.55 1.72 -1.36
CA THR A 7 -24.75 1.05 -2.65
C THR A 7 -23.42 0.78 -3.38
N SER A 8 -22.38 1.58 -3.15
CA SER A 8 -21.06 1.34 -3.72
C SER A 8 -20.46 0.05 -3.18
N LEU A 9 -20.60 -0.21 -1.87
CA LEU A 9 -20.11 -1.45 -1.28
C LEU A 9 -20.90 -2.68 -1.76
N ALA A 10 -22.16 -2.51 -2.16
CA ALA A 10 -22.97 -3.61 -2.68
C ALA A 10 -22.44 -4.18 -4.01
N THR A 11 -21.61 -3.45 -4.74
CA THR A 11 -20.99 -3.93 -5.99
C THR A 11 -19.76 -4.80 -5.73
N LEU A 12 -19.16 -4.73 -4.53
CA LEU A 12 -17.96 -5.47 -4.18
C LEU A 12 -18.27 -6.92 -3.82
N LYS A 13 -17.43 -7.84 -4.29
CA LYS A 13 -17.51 -9.26 -3.92
C LYS A 13 -16.65 -9.54 -2.68
N PRO A 14 -17.11 -10.41 -1.77
CA PRO A 14 -16.26 -10.89 -0.68
C PRO A 14 -14.97 -11.51 -1.20
N SER A 15 -13.86 -11.33 -0.47
CA SER A 15 -12.54 -11.85 -0.85
C SER A 15 -12.57 -13.37 -1.07
N GLY A 16 -12.25 -13.81 -2.29
CA GLY A 16 -12.10 -15.22 -2.65
C GLY A 16 -10.99 -15.91 -1.86
N ILE A 17 -9.89 -15.20 -1.57
CA ILE A 17 -8.75 -15.70 -0.78
C ILE A 17 -9.22 -16.06 0.64
N ARG A 18 -9.96 -15.18 1.31
CA ARG A 18 -10.49 -15.45 2.66
C ARG A 18 -11.45 -16.64 2.67
N ARG A 19 -12.28 -16.78 1.65
CA ARG A 19 -13.21 -17.91 1.51
C ARG A 19 -12.45 -19.22 1.34
N ILE A 20 -11.44 -19.28 0.48
CA ILE A 20 -10.62 -20.48 0.26
C ILE A 20 -9.84 -20.84 1.53
N ASN A 21 -9.27 -19.87 2.21
CA ASN A 21 -8.55 -20.12 3.46
C ASN A 21 -9.47 -20.68 4.56
N ALA A 22 -10.70 -20.18 4.67
CA ALA A 22 -11.71 -20.71 5.58
C ALA A 22 -12.14 -22.14 5.23
N LEU A 23 -12.19 -22.50 3.94
CA LEU A 23 -12.44 -23.88 3.49
C LEU A 23 -11.25 -24.78 3.80
N ALA A 24 -10.02 -24.34 3.53
CA ALA A 24 -8.82 -25.11 3.83
C ALA A 24 -8.71 -25.47 5.33
N ALA A 25 -9.07 -24.54 6.21
CA ALA A 25 -9.09 -24.77 7.65
C ALA A 25 -10.06 -25.88 8.12
N GLN A 26 -11.05 -26.24 7.28
CA GLN A 26 -12.01 -27.32 7.57
C GLN A 26 -11.49 -28.71 7.13
N HIS A 27 -10.35 -28.75 6.43
CA HIS A 27 -9.78 -30.00 5.92
C HIS A 27 -8.43 -30.29 6.61
N PRO A 28 -8.39 -31.20 7.63
CA PRO A 28 -7.14 -31.58 8.28
C PRO A 28 -6.11 -32.08 7.25
N GLY A 29 -4.87 -31.58 7.35
CA GLY A 29 -3.77 -31.92 6.44
C GLY A 29 -3.76 -31.11 5.13
N CYS A 30 -4.67 -30.18 4.91
CA CYS A 30 -4.61 -29.26 3.79
C CYS A 30 -3.45 -28.26 3.99
N ILE A 31 -2.56 -28.18 3.01
CA ILE A 31 -1.53 -27.12 2.95
C ILE A 31 -2.16 -25.91 2.28
N ALA A 32 -2.41 -24.86 3.08
CA ALA A 32 -3.03 -23.63 2.58
C ALA A 32 -1.95 -22.70 1.98
N LEU A 33 -2.04 -22.44 0.67
CA LEU A 33 -1.17 -21.50 -0.06
C LEU A 33 -1.92 -20.24 -0.50
N ALA A 34 -3.13 -20.02 0.02
CA ALA A 34 -4.00 -18.92 -0.42
C ALA A 34 -3.69 -17.58 0.27
N LEU A 35 -3.26 -17.63 1.54
CA LEU A 35 -2.90 -16.43 2.30
C LEU A 35 -1.38 -16.34 2.38
N GLY A 36 -0.81 -15.30 1.74
CA GLY A 36 0.65 -15.09 1.74
C GLY A 36 1.11 -14.45 3.04
N GLU A 37 1.77 -15.23 3.90
CA GLU A 37 2.44 -14.76 5.10
C GLU A 37 3.76 -15.52 5.30
N PRO A 38 4.78 -14.89 5.95
CA PRO A 38 6.00 -15.59 6.33
C PRO A 38 5.69 -16.78 7.24
N ASP A 39 6.36 -17.89 7.04
CA ASP A 39 6.25 -19.10 7.87
C ASP A 39 7.11 -19.04 9.13
N PHE A 40 7.83 -17.95 9.35
CA PHE A 40 8.59 -17.66 10.56
C PHE A 40 7.73 -16.89 11.57
N PRO A 41 7.87 -17.14 12.87
CA PRO A 41 7.31 -16.28 13.89
C PRO A 41 7.99 -14.90 13.88
N THR A 42 7.32 -13.92 14.45
CA THR A 42 7.96 -12.62 14.73
C THR A 42 9.23 -12.84 15.57
N PRO A 43 10.35 -12.19 15.23
CA PRO A 43 11.61 -12.33 15.99
C PRO A 43 11.44 -12.10 17.49
N ASP A 44 12.08 -12.94 18.31
CA ASP A 44 11.95 -12.91 19.78
C ASP A 44 12.31 -11.54 20.38
N VAL A 45 13.28 -10.83 19.80
CA VAL A 45 13.69 -9.51 20.27
C VAL A 45 12.52 -8.51 20.20
N ILE A 46 11.68 -8.60 19.18
CA ILE A 46 10.49 -7.73 19.02
C ILE A 46 9.42 -8.13 20.05
N SER A 47 9.13 -9.42 20.17
CA SER A 47 8.11 -9.94 21.10
C SER A 47 8.47 -9.67 22.55
N ALA A 48 9.76 -9.79 22.90
CA ALA A 48 10.28 -9.49 24.23
C ALA A 48 10.13 -7.99 24.57
N GLU A 49 10.44 -7.09 23.63
CA GLU A 49 10.32 -5.66 23.87
C GLU A 49 8.85 -5.23 24.03
N VAL A 50 7.92 -5.80 23.29
CA VAL A 50 6.49 -5.54 23.52
C VAL A 50 6.06 -5.95 24.93
N THR A 51 6.49 -7.11 25.38
CA THR A 51 6.23 -7.58 26.75
C THR A 51 6.81 -6.60 27.79
N ALA A 52 8.05 -6.16 27.57
CA ALA A 52 8.70 -5.18 28.43
C ALA A 52 7.96 -3.82 28.44
N SER A 53 7.51 -3.36 27.27
CA SER A 53 6.75 -2.12 27.10
C SER A 53 5.41 -2.17 27.88
N LEU A 54 4.67 -3.28 27.75
CA LEU A 54 3.43 -3.48 28.51
C LEU A 54 3.69 -3.49 30.03
N ASN A 55 4.75 -4.13 30.48
CA ASN A 55 5.14 -4.15 31.90
C ASN A 55 5.56 -2.77 32.43
N ARG A 56 6.03 -1.86 31.56
CA ARG A 56 6.29 -0.45 31.91
C ARG A 56 5.03 0.42 31.91
N GLY A 57 3.88 -0.11 31.51
CA GLY A 57 2.63 0.63 31.43
C GLY A 57 2.49 1.50 30.19
N ASP A 58 3.18 1.19 29.11
CA ASP A 58 3.08 1.87 27.80
C ASP A 58 1.74 1.56 27.09
N THR A 59 0.63 1.92 27.75
CA THR A 59 -0.74 1.56 27.31
C THR A 59 -1.63 2.78 27.04
N HIS A 60 -1.05 3.97 26.95
CA HIS A 60 -1.76 5.22 26.71
C HIS A 60 -1.69 5.61 25.24
N TYR A 61 -2.58 6.49 24.79
CA TYR A 61 -2.60 7.01 23.45
C TYR A 61 -1.26 7.61 23.02
N PRO A 62 -0.66 7.14 21.93
CA PRO A 62 0.49 7.82 21.33
C PRO A 62 0.04 9.08 20.55
N PRO A 63 0.98 9.91 20.10
CA PRO A 63 0.66 10.92 19.09
C PRO A 63 -0.01 10.29 17.87
N ASN A 64 -0.96 10.99 17.25
CA ASN A 64 -1.79 10.44 16.17
C ASN A 64 -0.97 9.83 15.01
N ASN A 65 0.04 10.54 14.52
CA ASN A 65 0.92 10.04 13.45
C ASN A 65 1.92 8.97 13.92
N GLY A 66 1.82 8.50 15.16
CA GLY A 66 2.70 7.49 15.76
C GLY A 66 3.83 8.09 16.60
N ARG A 67 4.51 7.21 17.35
CA ARG A 67 5.61 7.59 18.26
C ARG A 67 6.76 8.25 17.49
N PRO A 68 7.27 9.44 17.91
CA PRO A 68 8.34 10.15 17.22
C PRO A 68 9.58 9.29 16.98
N ALA A 69 10.03 8.56 17.99
CA ALA A 69 11.22 7.72 17.87
C ALA A 69 11.11 6.65 16.76
N LEU A 70 9.92 6.10 16.52
CA LEU A 70 9.72 5.15 15.42
C LEU A 70 9.67 5.86 14.07
N ARG A 71 9.06 7.04 13.99
CA ARG A 71 9.06 7.86 12.75
C ARG A 71 10.48 8.31 12.37
N GLU A 72 11.31 8.67 13.35
CA GLU A 72 12.73 9.01 13.15
C GLU A 72 13.53 7.78 12.67
N ALA A 73 13.30 6.61 13.27
CA ALA A 73 13.93 5.37 12.84
C ALA A 73 13.52 5.00 11.40
N LEU A 74 12.26 5.19 11.02
CA LEU A 74 11.78 4.95 9.66
C LEU A 74 12.35 5.97 8.66
N SER A 75 12.48 7.24 9.05
CA SER A 75 13.17 8.25 8.24
C SER A 75 14.62 7.83 7.95
N THR A 76 15.34 7.36 8.97
CA THR A 76 16.71 6.83 8.82
C THR A 76 16.74 5.60 7.91
N TYR A 77 15.85 4.63 8.14
CA TYR A 77 15.73 3.41 7.34
C TYR A 77 15.46 3.70 5.86
N MET A 78 14.56 4.64 5.57
CA MET A 78 14.31 5.09 4.19
C MET A 78 15.53 5.80 3.60
N GLY A 79 16.23 6.63 4.41
CA GLY A 79 17.45 7.32 4.00
C GLY A 79 18.57 6.35 3.58
N GLU A 80 18.73 5.23 4.29
CA GLU A 80 19.67 4.17 3.91
C GLU A 80 19.32 3.54 2.56
N ALA A 81 18.04 3.54 2.20
CA ALA A 81 17.55 3.10 0.90
C ALA A 81 17.52 4.22 -0.16
N GLY A 82 18.10 5.39 0.12
CA GLY A 82 18.14 6.53 -0.82
C GLY A 82 16.82 7.30 -0.95
N LEU A 83 15.87 7.10 -0.02
CA LEU A 83 14.58 7.81 0.00
C LEU A 83 14.63 8.92 1.06
N SER A 84 14.47 10.16 0.65
CA SER A 84 14.60 11.32 1.54
C SER A 84 13.24 11.79 2.04
N PHE A 85 12.81 11.27 3.19
CA PHE A 85 11.62 11.71 3.93
C PHE A 85 11.98 11.97 5.39
N SER A 86 11.55 13.12 5.91
CA SER A 86 11.71 13.45 7.33
C SER A 86 10.72 12.66 8.20
N ALA A 87 10.98 12.62 9.50
CA ALA A 87 10.05 11.98 10.45
C ALA A 87 8.64 12.60 10.41
N ASP A 88 8.52 13.89 10.06
CA ASP A 88 7.21 14.57 9.97
C ASP A 88 6.45 14.23 8.68
N GLU A 89 7.11 13.60 7.74
CA GLU A 89 6.54 13.09 6.50
C GLU A 89 6.19 11.60 6.57
N VAL A 90 6.17 11.03 7.78
CA VAL A 90 5.84 9.62 8.03
C VAL A 90 4.64 9.52 8.97
N ILE A 91 3.69 8.64 8.63
CA ILE A 91 2.56 8.26 9.48
C ILE A 91 2.62 6.76 9.71
N LEU A 92 2.51 6.34 10.98
CA LEU A 92 2.31 4.93 11.36
C LEU A 92 0.84 4.55 11.19
N THR A 93 0.59 3.34 10.71
CA THR A 93 -0.76 2.90 10.33
C THR A 93 -1.08 1.51 10.86
N ASP A 94 -2.37 1.15 10.92
CA ASP A 94 -2.84 -0.22 11.19
C ASP A 94 -2.61 -1.12 9.96
N GLY A 95 -1.34 -1.39 9.69
CA GLY A 95 -0.86 -2.07 8.50
C GLY A 95 -1.02 -1.24 7.22
N ALA A 96 -0.49 -1.75 6.11
CA ALA A 96 -0.62 -1.10 4.79
C ALA A 96 -2.08 -0.94 4.33
N THR A 97 -3.01 -1.73 4.84
CA THR A 97 -4.44 -1.62 4.53
C THR A 97 -5.00 -0.28 4.97
N GLU A 98 -4.69 0.15 6.17
CA GLU A 98 -5.12 1.46 6.66
C GLU A 98 -4.37 2.58 5.93
N ALA A 99 -3.06 2.41 5.67
CA ALA A 99 -2.28 3.37 4.89
C ALA A 99 -2.89 3.64 3.51
N LEU A 100 -3.28 2.58 2.76
CA LEU A 100 -4.01 2.68 1.49
C LEU A 100 -5.36 3.37 1.67
N SER A 101 -6.11 3.01 2.72
CA SER A 101 -7.44 3.57 2.98
C SER A 101 -7.36 5.07 3.29
N ALA A 102 -6.43 5.49 4.15
CA ALA A 102 -6.21 6.89 4.51
C ALA A 102 -5.74 7.70 3.28
N THR A 103 -4.84 7.13 2.47
CA THR A 103 -4.33 7.76 1.25
C THR A 103 -5.47 8.02 0.26
N PHE A 104 -6.26 7.00 -0.08
CA PHE A 104 -7.33 7.18 -1.04
C PHE A 104 -8.51 7.99 -0.49
N MET A 105 -8.80 7.91 0.82
CA MET A 105 -9.81 8.76 1.45
C MET A 105 -9.42 10.24 1.41
N ALA A 106 -8.13 10.56 1.56
CA ALA A 106 -7.63 11.93 1.46
C ALA A 106 -7.56 12.44 0.01
N MET A 107 -7.35 11.54 -0.96
CA MET A 107 -7.03 11.88 -2.34
C MET A 107 -8.26 11.94 -3.25
N LEU A 108 -9.26 11.07 -3.04
CA LEU A 108 -10.32 10.81 -4.00
C LEU A 108 -11.59 11.60 -3.69
N ASN A 109 -12.18 12.16 -4.74
CA ASN A 109 -13.54 12.67 -4.75
C ASN A 109 -14.46 11.68 -5.50
N PRO A 110 -15.77 11.73 -5.28
CA PRO A 110 -16.72 10.95 -6.06
C PRO A 110 -16.54 11.18 -7.57
N GLY A 111 -16.33 10.08 -8.31
CA GLY A 111 -16.14 10.10 -9.77
C GLY A 111 -14.68 10.18 -10.23
N ASP A 112 -13.72 10.42 -9.33
CA ASP A 112 -12.30 10.32 -9.66
C ASP A 112 -11.95 8.88 -10.09
N GLU A 113 -10.91 8.73 -10.89
CA GLU A 113 -10.43 7.44 -11.40
C GLU A 113 -9.05 7.10 -10.85
N VAL A 114 -8.85 5.81 -10.53
CA VAL A 114 -7.54 5.27 -10.13
C VAL A 114 -7.16 4.15 -11.09
N ILE A 115 -6.00 4.26 -11.74
CA ILE A 115 -5.47 3.22 -12.62
C ILE A 115 -4.85 2.11 -11.76
N ILE A 116 -5.24 0.87 -12.05
CA ILE A 116 -4.78 -0.34 -11.36
C ILE A 116 -4.22 -1.32 -12.41
N PRO A 117 -2.89 -1.44 -12.55
CA PRO A 117 -2.29 -2.49 -13.36
C PRO A 117 -2.70 -3.88 -12.84
N THR A 118 -3.19 -4.74 -13.72
CA THR A 118 -3.69 -6.08 -13.37
C THR A 118 -2.85 -7.18 -14.02
N PRO A 119 -2.70 -8.34 -13.33
CA PRO A 119 -3.31 -8.77 -12.06
C PRO A 119 -2.87 -7.96 -10.84
N ALA A 120 -3.79 -7.69 -9.92
CA ALA A 120 -3.54 -6.83 -8.76
C ALA A 120 -4.16 -7.38 -7.47
N PHE A 121 -3.71 -6.85 -6.34
CA PHE A 121 -4.35 -7.12 -5.05
C PHE A 121 -5.74 -6.49 -5.02
N GLY A 122 -6.78 -7.31 -4.86
CA GLY A 122 -8.18 -6.87 -4.95
C GLY A 122 -8.61 -5.81 -3.93
N LEU A 123 -7.77 -5.50 -2.93
CA LEU A 123 -8.04 -4.45 -1.98
C LEU A 123 -8.03 -3.06 -2.63
N TYR A 124 -7.21 -2.83 -3.66
CA TYR A 124 -7.13 -1.52 -4.31
C TYR A 124 -8.49 -1.12 -4.90
N GLU A 125 -9.10 -2.00 -5.71
CA GLU A 125 -10.46 -1.79 -6.24
C GLU A 125 -11.45 -1.50 -5.10
N SER A 126 -11.39 -2.32 -4.05
CA SER A 126 -12.35 -2.22 -2.95
C SER A 126 -12.28 -0.86 -2.24
N ILE A 127 -11.09 -0.34 -1.99
CA ILE A 127 -10.90 0.96 -1.34
C ILE A 127 -11.33 2.10 -2.29
N VAL A 128 -10.97 2.02 -3.58
CA VAL A 128 -11.35 3.03 -4.59
C VAL A 128 -12.88 3.12 -4.67
N VAL A 129 -13.56 1.99 -4.80
CA VAL A 129 -15.04 1.93 -4.87
C VAL A 129 -15.68 2.41 -3.56
N ALA A 130 -15.10 2.08 -2.40
CA ALA A 130 -15.59 2.54 -1.11
C ALA A 130 -15.56 4.08 -0.97
N ASN A 131 -14.63 4.74 -1.66
CA ASN A 131 -14.53 6.20 -1.75
C ASN A 131 -15.36 6.81 -2.90
N HIS A 132 -16.30 6.06 -3.49
CA HIS A 132 -17.16 6.50 -4.60
C HIS A 132 -16.39 6.90 -5.87
N ALA A 133 -15.16 6.43 -6.00
CA ALA A 133 -14.31 6.57 -7.18
C ALA A 133 -14.39 5.32 -8.05
N LYS A 134 -13.75 5.36 -9.22
CA LYS A 134 -13.76 4.30 -10.22
C LYS A 134 -12.38 3.69 -10.39
N ALA A 135 -12.30 2.37 -10.29
CA ALA A 135 -11.11 1.62 -10.70
C ALA A 135 -11.05 1.50 -12.23
N VAL A 136 -9.92 1.89 -12.82
CA VAL A 136 -9.61 1.73 -14.25
C VAL A 136 -8.51 0.68 -14.35
N PHE A 137 -8.83 -0.47 -14.92
CA PHE A 137 -7.88 -1.57 -15.00
C PHE A 137 -6.99 -1.44 -16.25
N LEU A 138 -5.67 -1.51 -16.02
CA LEU A 138 -4.65 -1.63 -17.06
C LEU A 138 -4.22 -3.10 -17.12
N ASP A 139 -4.63 -3.81 -18.18
CA ASP A 139 -4.20 -5.19 -18.39
C ASP A 139 -2.72 -5.24 -18.80
N THR A 140 -1.91 -5.94 -18.00
CA THR A 140 -0.46 -6.09 -18.24
C THR A 140 -0.06 -7.51 -18.63
N GLU A 141 -1.01 -8.42 -18.81
CA GLU A 141 -0.73 -9.84 -19.06
C GLU A 141 0.10 -10.05 -20.33
N LEU A 142 -0.27 -9.41 -21.44
CA LEU A 142 0.43 -9.50 -22.70
C LEU A 142 1.83 -8.87 -22.69
N ALA A 143 2.06 -7.93 -21.76
CA ALA A 143 3.36 -7.30 -21.52
C ALA A 143 4.20 -8.02 -20.47
N GLN A 144 3.87 -9.29 -20.15
CA GLN A 144 4.55 -10.08 -19.12
C GLN A 144 4.51 -9.40 -17.75
N PHE A 145 3.39 -8.81 -17.41
CA PHE A 145 3.14 -8.04 -16.20
C PHE A 145 3.99 -6.77 -16.04
N GLN A 146 4.57 -6.28 -17.15
CA GLN A 146 5.21 -4.98 -17.22
C GLN A 146 4.20 -3.91 -17.67
N ILE A 147 4.50 -2.63 -17.42
CA ILE A 147 3.63 -1.52 -17.79
C ILE A 147 4.10 -0.95 -19.13
N ASP A 148 3.26 -1.10 -20.16
CA ASP A 148 3.43 -0.45 -21.44
C ASP A 148 2.93 1.00 -21.38
N GLU A 149 3.73 1.93 -21.88
CA GLU A 149 3.44 3.37 -21.79
C GLU A 149 2.23 3.77 -22.62
N GLU A 150 2.05 3.21 -23.82
CA GLU A 150 0.93 3.55 -24.70
C GLU A 150 -0.39 3.05 -24.10
N ALA A 151 -0.39 1.81 -23.60
CA ALA A 151 -1.52 1.24 -22.90
C ALA A 151 -1.87 2.03 -21.62
N LEU A 152 -0.86 2.47 -20.85
CA LEU A 152 -1.07 3.31 -19.68
C LEU A 152 -1.68 4.67 -20.06
N ARG A 153 -1.16 5.32 -21.09
CA ARG A 153 -1.70 6.59 -21.61
C ARG A 153 -3.16 6.48 -22.04
N ALA A 154 -3.53 5.36 -22.66
CA ALA A 154 -4.90 5.10 -23.08
C ALA A 154 -5.87 4.98 -21.90
N CYS A 155 -5.40 4.67 -20.68
CA CYS A 155 -6.20 4.64 -19.46
C CYS A 155 -6.39 6.02 -18.82
N VAL A 156 -5.61 7.04 -19.21
CA VAL A 156 -5.68 8.36 -18.58
C VAL A 156 -6.84 9.18 -19.13
N THR A 157 -7.65 9.73 -18.25
CA THR A 157 -8.75 10.65 -18.56
C THR A 157 -8.63 11.92 -17.71
N PRO A 158 -9.42 12.96 -17.95
CA PRO A 158 -9.46 14.13 -17.06
C PRO A 158 -9.90 13.82 -15.62
N ALA A 159 -10.53 12.67 -15.39
CA ALA A 159 -10.94 12.21 -14.07
C ALA A 159 -9.85 11.37 -13.36
N THR A 160 -8.78 11.00 -14.06
CA THR A 160 -7.70 10.18 -13.49
C THR A 160 -6.98 10.97 -12.39
N LYS A 161 -6.94 10.40 -11.19
CA LYS A 161 -6.34 11.01 -10.00
C LYS A 161 -5.02 10.37 -9.62
N ALA A 162 -4.92 9.05 -9.77
CA ALA A 162 -3.75 8.29 -9.36
C ALA A 162 -3.58 7.01 -10.17
N ILE A 163 -2.36 6.49 -10.13
CA ILE A 163 -2.04 5.09 -10.42
C ILE A 163 -1.52 4.44 -9.14
N VAL A 164 -1.94 3.19 -8.85
CA VAL A 164 -1.34 2.38 -7.78
C VAL A 164 -0.46 1.31 -8.39
N ILE A 165 0.79 1.23 -7.97
CA ILE A 165 1.75 0.21 -8.39
C ILE A 165 2.23 -0.59 -7.19
N CYS A 166 2.50 -1.88 -7.40
CA CYS A 166 3.08 -2.78 -6.39
C CYS A 166 4.25 -3.53 -7.02
N SER A 167 5.45 -3.37 -6.47
CA SER A 167 6.66 -4.03 -7.00
C SER A 167 7.61 -4.39 -5.85
N PRO A 168 7.82 -5.70 -5.60
CA PRO A 168 7.22 -6.88 -6.24
C PRO A 168 5.69 -6.94 -6.12
N ASN A 169 5.03 -7.41 -7.18
CA ASN A 169 3.56 -7.39 -7.26
C ASN A 169 2.89 -8.57 -6.54
N ASN A 170 1.75 -8.30 -5.98
CA ASN A 170 0.80 -9.32 -5.52
C ASN A 170 -0.39 -9.36 -6.51
N PRO A 171 -0.65 -10.48 -7.25
CA PRO A 171 -0.20 -11.85 -6.92
C PRO A 171 0.97 -12.38 -7.76
N THR A 172 1.47 -11.67 -8.77
CA THR A 172 2.35 -12.25 -9.81
C THR A 172 3.79 -12.47 -9.36
N GLY A 173 4.24 -11.76 -8.31
CA GLY A 173 5.65 -11.69 -7.91
C GLY A 173 6.53 -10.90 -8.88
N CYS A 174 5.94 -10.32 -9.93
CA CYS A 174 6.66 -9.54 -10.92
C CYS A 174 7.27 -8.29 -10.30
N ILE A 175 8.50 -8.00 -10.68
CA ILE A 175 9.18 -6.74 -10.39
C ILE A 175 9.07 -5.86 -11.63
N LEU A 176 8.59 -4.65 -11.45
CA LEU A 176 8.55 -3.66 -12.54
C LEU A 176 9.98 -3.27 -12.91
N ASN A 177 10.29 -3.39 -14.19
CA ASN A 177 11.60 -3.01 -14.73
C ASN A 177 11.71 -1.49 -14.90
N ALA A 178 12.92 -1.03 -15.19
CA ALA A 178 13.21 0.40 -15.39
C ALA A 178 12.31 1.04 -16.47
N VAL A 179 12.00 0.33 -17.55
CA VAL A 179 11.14 0.84 -18.64
C VAL A 179 9.71 1.09 -18.14
N SER A 180 9.17 0.15 -17.35
CA SER A 180 7.84 0.29 -16.72
C SER A 180 7.81 1.45 -15.74
N LEU A 181 8.82 1.58 -14.88
CA LEU A 181 8.91 2.68 -13.90
C LEU A 181 9.01 4.03 -14.61
N ASP A 182 9.84 4.13 -15.67
CA ASP A 182 9.96 5.35 -16.48
C ASP A 182 8.66 5.69 -17.23
N ALA A 183 7.91 4.68 -17.69
CA ALA A 183 6.61 4.89 -18.31
C ALA A 183 5.60 5.50 -17.32
N VAL A 184 5.53 4.94 -16.11
CA VAL A 184 4.68 5.48 -15.04
C VAL A 184 5.08 6.91 -14.72
N ALA A 185 6.37 7.20 -14.58
CA ALA A 185 6.87 8.54 -14.25
C ALA A 185 6.49 9.57 -15.32
N ARG A 186 6.75 9.28 -16.60
CA ARG A 186 6.39 10.19 -17.70
C ARG A 186 4.89 10.46 -17.78
N VAL A 187 4.07 9.44 -17.59
CA VAL A 187 2.61 9.60 -17.63
C VAL A 187 2.12 10.37 -16.42
N ALA A 188 2.62 10.06 -15.23
CA ALA A 188 2.24 10.74 -14.00
C ALA A 188 2.61 12.23 -14.03
N GLU A 189 3.82 12.56 -14.47
CA GLU A 189 4.28 13.94 -14.61
C GLU A 189 3.42 14.74 -15.61
N GLN A 190 3.20 14.17 -16.80
CA GLN A 190 2.46 14.85 -17.88
C GLN A 190 0.98 15.04 -17.55
N ALA A 191 0.36 14.07 -16.87
CA ALA A 191 -1.04 14.12 -16.48
C ALA A 191 -1.28 14.82 -15.13
N GLY A 192 -0.22 15.07 -14.35
CA GLY A 192 -0.31 15.65 -13.01
C GLY A 192 -0.99 14.73 -12.00
N ILE A 193 -0.89 13.40 -12.18
CA ILE A 193 -1.52 12.40 -11.31
C ILE A 193 -0.57 11.88 -10.24
N TYR A 194 -1.11 11.35 -9.15
CA TYR A 194 -0.34 10.76 -8.07
C TYR A 194 0.12 9.33 -8.40
N VAL A 195 1.25 8.93 -7.85
CA VAL A 195 1.73 7.54 -7.86
C VAL A 195 1.70 7.00 -6.44
N VAL A 196 0.86 5.99 -6.20
CA VAL A 196 0.79 5.28 -4.92
C VAL A 196 1.61 4.01 -5.04
N CYS A 197 2.74 3.96 -4.35
CA CYS A 197 3.67 2.83 -4.35
C CYS A 197 3.37 1.92 -3.15
N ASP A 198 2.78 0.76 -3.40
CA ASP A 198 2.63 -0.30 -2.41
C ASP A 198 3.91 -1.13 -2.39
N ASP A 199 4.85 -0.73 -1.55
CA ASP A 199 6.21 -1.29 -1.45
C ASP A 199 6.34 -2.35 -0.34
N VAL A 200 5.23 -2.96 0.10
CA VAL A 200 5.21 -3.93 1.23
C VAL A 200 6.09 -5.15 1.02
N TYR A 201 6.48 -5.44 -0.23
CA TYR A 201 7.33 -6.58 -0.59
C TYR A 201 8.77 -6.20 -0.92
N ASN A 202 9.18 -4.95 -0.70
CA ASN A 202 10.50 -4.43 -1.09
C ASN A 202 11.71 -5.18 -0.53
N ARG A 203 11.53 -5.98 0.54
CA ARG A 203 12.56 -6.85 1.15
C ARG A 203 12.45 -8.32 0.73
N LEU A 204 11.41 -8.68 -0.03
CA LEU A 204 11.23 -10.04 -0.55
C LEU A 204 11.61 -10.08 -2.04
N VAL A 205 12.85 -9.69 -2.30
CA VAL A 205 13.45 -9.59 -3.63
C VAL A 205 14.57 -10.61 -3.75
N TYR A 206 14.54 -11.43 -4.81
CA TYR A 206 15.45 -12.55 -5.02
C TYR A 206 16.23 -12.41 -6.32
N VAL A 207 16.25 -11.20 -6.89
CA VAL A 207 16.98 -10.87 -8.12
C VAL A 207 17.81 -9.61 -7.92
N ASP A 208 18.87 -9.47 -8.72
CA ASP A 208 19.71 -8.27 -8.71
C ASP A 208 19.02 -7.12 -9.49
N GLY A 209 19.40 -5.88 -9.18
CA GLY A 209 18.97 -4.69 -9.91
C GLY A 209 17.54 -4.23 -9.59
N TYR A 210 16.96 -4.69 -8.48
CA TYR A 210 15.69 -4.14 -8.00
C TYR A 210 15.83 -2.67 -7.62
N GLU A 211 14.92 -1.87 -8.13
CA GLU A 211 14.83 -0.44 -7.85
C GLU A 211 13.37 -0.06 -7.58
N ARG A 212 13.14 0.77 -6.58
CA ARG A 212 11.80 1.29 -6.23
C ARG A 212 11.49 2.51 -7.10
N PHE A 213 10.21 2.75 -7.37
CA PHE A 213 9.79 3.91 -8.15
C PHE A 213 10.34 5.23 -7.58
N ALA A 214 10.17 5.44 -6.27
CA ALA A 214 10.62 6.68 -5.62
C ALA A 214 12.16 6.82 -5.54
N GLN A 215 12.93 5.73 -5.63
CA GLN A 215 14.39 5.79 -5.77
C GLN A 215 14.81 6.23 -7.16
N ARG A 216 14.11 5.70 -8.18
CA ARG A 216 14.39 5.97 -9.58
C ARG A 216 13.92 7.37 -10.02
N HIS A 217 12.81 7.82 -9.47
CA HIS A 217 12.15 9.09 -9.82
C HIS A 217 11.98 10.01 -8.59
N PRO A 218 13.09 10.47 -7.97
CA PRO A 218 13.02 11.36 -6.81
C PRO A 218 12.44 12.75 -7.17
N GLU A 219 12.45 13.14 -8.45
CA GLU A 219 11.84 14.36 -8.96
C GLU A 219 10.31 14.36 -8.82
N LEU A 220 9.67 13.19 -8.77
CA LEU A 220 8.22 13.05 -8.58
C LEU A 220 7.80 12.92 -7.10
N ARG A 221 8.68 13.28 -6.19
CA ARG A 221 8.44 13.16 -4.74
C ARG A 221 7.13 13.81 -4.28
N GLU A 222 6.78 14.97 -4.84
CA GLU A 222 5.56 15.71 -4.49
C GLU A 222 4.26 15.01 -4.97
N GLN A 223 4.38 14.05 -5.89
CA GLN A 223 3.28 13.27 -6.44
C GLN A 223 3.31 11.80 -5.98
N THR A 224 4.29 11.40 -5.17
CA THR A 224 4.50 10.00 -4.77
C THR A 224 4.10 9.78 -3.31
N VAL A 225 3.29 8.74 -3.08
CA VAL A 225 3.00 8.20 -1.74
C VAL A 225 3.60 6.81 -1.65
N ILE A 226 4.48 6.59 -0.67
CA ILE A 226 5.08 5.29 -0.39
C ILE A 226 4.30 4.63 0.74
N ILE A 227 3.92 3.37 0.57
CA ILE A 227 3.25 2.56 1.58
C ILE A 227 4.09 1.33 1.85
N GLU A 228 4.41 1.11 3.10
CA GLU A 228 5.18 -0.03 3.56
C GLU A 228 4.53 -0.70 4.78
N SER A 229 5.04 -1.87 5.17
CA SER A 229 4.49 -2.63 6.29
C SER A 229 5.58 -3.43 6.99
N PHE A 230 5.42 -3.60 8.29
CA PHE A 230 6.21 -4.56 9.07
C PHE A 230 5.76 -6.02 8.84
N SER A 231 4.60 -6.22 8.23
CA SER A 231 3.96 -7.53 8.07
C SER A 231 4.84 -8.55 7.37
N LYS A 232 5.49 -8.18 6.26
CA LYS A 232 6.24 -9.11 5.41
C LYS A 232 7.71 -9.17 5.80
N PRO A 233 8.46 -8.04 5.85
CA PRO A 233 9.89 -8.06 6.16
C PRO A 233 10.22 -8.59 7.55
N TRP A 234 9.33 -8.42 8.52
CA TRP A 234 9.59 -8.78 9.93
C TRP A 234 8.64 -9.84 10.50
N ALA A 235 7.93 -10.57 9.63
CA ALA A 235 6.97 -11.60 10.02
C ALA A 235 5.95 -11.11 11.07
N MET A 236 5.40 -9.91 10.85
CA MET A 236 4.50 -9.22 11.77
C MET A 236 3.08 -9.08 11.19
N THR A 237 2.59 -10.08 10.47
CA THR A 237 1.28 -10.00 9.77
C THR A 237 0.11 -9.77 10.72
N GLY A 238 0.13 -10.39 11.89
CA GLY A 238 -0.90 -10.27 12.93
C GLY A 238 -0.81 -8.99 13.77
N TRP A 239 0.31 -8.28 13.73
CA TRP A 239 0.54 -7.08 14.55
C TRP A 239 -0.17 -5.84 14.03
N ARG A 240 -0.58 -5.87 12.77
CA ARG A 240 -1.24 -4.75 12.12
C ARG A 240 -0.44 -3.46 12.21
N LEU A 241 0.82 -3.48 11.81
CA LEU A 241 1.68 -2.30 11.83
C LEU A 241 2.27 -2.05 10.43
N GLY A 242 2.11 -0.82 9.97
CA GLY A 242 2.66 -0.32 8.72
C GLY A 242 2.95 1.17 8.82
N TRP A 243 3.35 1.75 7.72
CA TRP A 243 3.52 3.20 7.60
C TRP A 243 3.34 3.67 6.17
N LEU A 244 3.15 4.95 6.03
CA LEU A 244 3.24 5.64 4.75
C LEU A 244 4.15 6.86 4.86
N ALA A 245 4.72 7.25 3.74
CA ALA A 245 5.53 8.46 3.60
C ALA A 245 5.14 9.23 2.34
N ALA A 246 5.03 10.53 2.46
CA ALA A 246 4.77 11.44 1.35
C ALA A 246 5.29 12.83 1.66
N ALA A 247 5.44 13.69 0.65
CA ALA A 247 5.80 15.08 0.82
C ALA A 247 4.84 15.83 1.74
N THR A 248 5.34 16.84 2.45
CA THR A 248 4.60 17.58 3.48
C THR A 248 3.18 18.00 3.07
N PRO A 249 2.90 18.56 1.88
CA PRO A 249 1.53 18.94 1.50
C PRO A 249 0.59 17.75 1.40
N VAL A 250 1.09 16.60 0.93
CA VAL A 250 0.31 15.38 0.75
C VAL A 250 0.07 14.70 2.10
N ILE A 251 1.12 14.58 2.92
CA ILE A 251 1.04 13.95 4.24
C ILE A 251 0.06 14.69 5.16
N ALA A 252 -0.02 16.02 5.06
CA ALA A 252 -0.94 16.82 5.85
C ALA A 252 -2.42 16.50 5.57
N GLU A 253 -2.76 16.19 4.32
CA GLU A 253 -4.13 15.76 3.96
C GLU A 253 -4.40 14.31 4.40
N ILE A 254 -3.42 13.41 4.19
CA ILE A 254 -3.56 12.01 4.62
C ILE A 254 -3.69 11.91 6.14
N ALA A 255 -2.98 12.74 6.91
CA ALA A 255 -3.07 12.77 8.37
C ALA A 255 -4.49 13.06 8.88
N LYS A 256 -5.27 13.87 8.16
CA LYS A 256 -6.68 14.14 8.50
C LYS A 256 -7.54 12.88 8.35
N ALA A 257 -7.38 12.15 7.25
CA ALA A 257 -8.10 10.90 7.01
C ALA A 257 -7.68 9.83 8.03
N HIS A 258 -6.37 9.66 8.25
CA HIS A 258 -5.80 8.76 9.24
C HIS A 258 -6.38 9.00 10.64
N GLN A 259 -6.43 10.27 11.08
CA GLN A 259 -6.98 10.61 12.39
C GLN A 259 -8.39 10.05 12.60
N TYR A 260 -9.26 10.13 11.61
CA TYR A 260 -10.65 9.66 11.72
C TYR A 260 -10.81 8.15 11.54
N LEU A 261 -9.79 7.46 11.02
CA LEU A 261 -9.81 6.00 10.90
C LEU A 261 -9.36 5.30 12.19
N VAL A 262 -8.51 5.94 13.01
CA VAL A 262 -7.86 5.29 14.16
C VAL A 262 -8.13 5.97 15.51
N SER A 263 -8.94 7.02 15.57
CA SER A 263 -9.29 7.73 16.83
C SER A 263 -10.56 7.22 17.46
#